data_4de901ccfedea4ee6c670f7584f40718
#
_entry.id   4de901ccfedea4ee6c670f7584f40718
#
_cell.length_a   1.000
_cell.length_b   1.000
_cell.length_c   1.000
_cell.angle_alpha   90.00
_cell.angle_beta   90.00
_cell.angle_gamma   90.00
#
_symmetry.space_group_name_H-M   'P 1'
#
loop_
_entity.id
_entity.type
_entity.pdbx_description
1 polymer ?
#
loop_
_entity_poly.entity_id
_entity_poly.type
_entity_poly.pdbx_seq_one_letter_code
_entity_poly.pdbx_strand_id
1 'polypeptide(L)'
;VPGCRSCALFNHITDEMAPLEMHHGPIFTLAEIVTIVLNHFVKTGKEISSFKIADQVLEDHFDHLIQTVFLCKSAHAIVSDKKIGKEAFISMEHVPVGDIVEFITKYNDAITYYEINKLRNYLYMSELYAKNEGTSIYTFLKERVKSFKDAKPEE
;
A
#
# COMPACT_ATOMS: atom_id res chain seq x y z
N VAL A 1 25.21 4.46 1.32
CA VAL A 1 25.73 3.94 2.61
C VAL A 1 24.80 2.84 3.08
N PRO A 2 25.32 1.65 3.42
CA PRO A 2 24.49 0.58 3.97
C PRO A 2 23.72 1.06 5.19
N GLY A 3 22.40 0.89 5.20
CA GLY A 3 21.51 1.34 6.27
C GLY A 3 21.00 2.77 6.17
N CYS A 4 21.47 3.56 5.21
CA CYS A 4 20.94 4.88 4.95
C CYS A 4 19.58 4.77 4.23
N ARG A 5 18.57 5.46 4.77
CA ARG A 5 17.23 5.52 4.18
C ARG A 5 17.09 6.81 3.39
N SER A 6 16.36 6.76 2.31
CA SER A 6 16.04 7.93 1.50
C SER A 6 14.55 8.19 1.43
N CYS A 7 14.17 9.45 1.20
CA CYS A 7 12.81 9.84 0.93
C CYS A 7 12.32 9.17 -0.36
N ALA A 8 11.17 8.51 -0.32
CA ALA A 8 10.62 7.80 -1.48
C ALA A 8 10.19 8.73 -2.62
N LEU A 9 9.88 9.98 -2.33
CA LEU A 9 9.49 10.98 -3.33
C LEU A 9 10.71 11.79 -3.82
N PHE A 10 11.58 12.17 -2.89
CA PHE A 10 12.82 12.92 -3.17
C PHE A 10 14.03 12.04 -2.86
N ASN A 11 14.37 11.16 -3.78
CA ASN A 11 15.34 10.07 -3.56
C ASN A 11 16.74 10.53 -3.15
N HIS A 12 17.09 11.80 -3.44
CA HIS A 12 18.36 12.40 -3.03
C HIS A 12 18.38 12.87 -1.57
N ILE A 13 17.23 12.96 -0.91
CA ILE A 13 17.13 13.32 0.50
C ILE A 13 17.25 12.05 1.35
N THR A 14 18.30 11.98 2.16
CA THR A 14 18.57 10.85 3.04
C THR A 14 18.23 11.19 4.49
N ASP A 15 18.15 10.17 5.35
CA ASP A 15 17.95 10.34 6.78
C ASP A 15 19.10 11.05 7.49
N GLU A 16 20.28 11.10 6.89
CA GLU A 16 21.41 11.91 7.35
C GLU A 16 21.22 13.42 7.07
N MET A 17 20.46 13.74 6.02
CA MET A 17 20.22 15.14 5.60
C MET A 17 18.99 15.74 6.28
N ALA A 18 17.94 14.96 6.47
CA ALA A 18 16.69 15.38 7.07
C ALA A 18 15.98 14.20 7.75
N PRO A 19 15.23 14.43 8.84
CA PRO A 19 14.41 13.38 9.43
C PRO A 19 13.41 12.81 8.43
N LEU A 20 13.27 11.49 8.43
CA LEU A 20 12.28 10.79 7.63
C LEU A 20 11.11 10.32 8.50
N GLU A 21 9.91 10.46 7.97
CA GLU A 21 8.68 10.01 8.60
C GLU A 21 8.16 8.77 7.88
N MET A 22 7.63 7.82 8.63
CA MET A 22 6.99 6.64 8.06
C MET A 22 5.58 6.98 7.58
N HIS A 23 5.27 6.59 6.34
CA HIS A 23 3.97 6.80 5.71
C HIS A 23 3.42 5.47 5.19
N HIS A 24 2.14 5.20 5.46
CA HIS A 24 1.45 4.02 4.94
C HIS A 24 1.11 4.25 3.46
N GLY A 25 1.57 3.37 2.63
CA GLY A 25 1.40 3.43 1.18
C GLY A 25 2.55 2.75 0.47
N PRO A 26 2.58 2.84 -0.86
CA PRO A 26 1.87 3.78 -1.75
C PRO A 26 0.46 3.35 -2.17
N ILE A 27 0.06 2.10 -1.99
CA ILE A 27 -1.23 1.62 -2.51
C ILE A 27 -2.36 1.90 -1.52
N PHE A 28 -2.24 1.41 -0.29
CA PHE A 28 -3.29 1.55 0.72
C PHE A 28 -2.89 2.51 1.84
N THR A 29 -3.83 3.34 2.24
CA THR A 29 -3.72 4.14 3.47
C THR A 29 -3.94 3.25 4.70
N LEU A 30 -3.55 3.74 5.88
CA LEU A 30 -3.84 3.03 7.13
C LEU A 30 -5.35 2.79 7.32
N ALA A 31 -6.17 3.78 7.01
CA ALA A 31 -7.63 3.65 7.11
C ALA A 31 -8.17 2.53 6.21
N GLU A 32 -7.65 2.40 5.01
CA GLU A 32 -8.02 1.33 4.07
C GLU A 32 -7.56 -0.04 4.55
N ILE A 33 -6.36 -0.13 5.11
CA ILE A 33 -5.84 -1.36 5.72
C ILE A 33 -6.74 -1.80 6.88
N VAL A 34 -7.11 -0.89 7.77
CA VAL A 34 -8.04 -1.18 8.88
C VAL A 34 -9.40 -1.66 8.35
N THR A 35 -9.91 -1.04 7.29
CA THR A 35 -11.18 -1.45 6.66
C THR A 35 -11.08 -2.86 6.08
N ILE A 36 -9.99 -3.19 5.42
CA ILE A 36 -9.77 -4.55 4.88
C ILE A 36 -9.73 -5.59 6.02
N VAL A 37 -9.01 -5.30 7.09
CA VAL A 37 -8.93 -6.19 8.26
C VAL A 37 -10.30 -6.36 8.92
N LEU A 38 -11.06 -5.28 9.07
CA LEU A 38 -12.42 -5.32 9.59
C LEU A 38 -13.33 -6.20 8.73
N ASN A 39 -13.30 -6.02 7.42
CA ASN A 39 -14.08 -6.82 6.48
C ASN A 39 -13.71 -8.31 6.55
N HIS A 40 -12.44 -8.61 6.73
CA HIS A 40 -11.98 -9.98 6.94
C HIS A 40 -12.54 -10.59 8.22
N PHE A 41 -12.57 -9.85 9.31
CA PHE A 41 -13.16 -10.30 10.57
C PHE A 41 -14.66 -10.57 10.42
N VAL A 42 -15.38 -9.69 9.74
CA VAL A 42 -16.81 -9.88 9.45
C VAL A 42 -17.05 -11.16 8.64
N LYS A 43 -16.31 -11.36 7.56
CA LYS A 43 -16.48 -12.50 6.66
C LYS A 43 -16.06 -13.83 7.28
N THR A 44 -15.10 -13.82 8.19
CA THR A 44 -14.61 -15.03 8.87
C THR A 44 -15.30 -15.31 10.20
N GLY A 45 -16.26 -14.47 10.62
CA GLY A 45 -17.00 -14.64 11.86
C GLY A 45 -16.18 -14.40 13.13
N LYS A 46 -15.08 -13.67 13.03
CA LYS A 46 -14.27 -13.30 14.19
C LYS A 46 -14.95 -12.22 15.00
N GLU A 47 -14.73 -12.24 16.32
CA GLU A 47 -15.22 -11.19 17.20
C GLU A 47 -14.64 -9.84 16.83
N ILE A 48 -15.52 -8.84 16.63
CA ILE A 48 -15.15 -7.50 16.25
C ILE A 48 -15.05 -6.62 17.49
N SER A 49 -13.85 -6.10 17.73
CA SER A 49 -13.60 -5.02 18.68
C SER A 49 -12.47 -4.15 18.15
N SER A 50 -12.45 -2.89 18.57
CA SER A 50 -11.38 -1.97 18.17
C SER A 50 -10.01 -2.48 18.60
N PHE A 51 -9.91 -3.12 19.76
CA PHE A 51 -8.67 -3.71 20.26
C PHE A 51 -8.19 -4.88 19.39
N LYS A 52 -9.09 -5.79 19.02
CA LYS A 52 -8.74 -6.96 18.21
C LYS A 52 -8.34 -6.56 16.79
N ILE A 53 -9.01 -5.57 16.21
CA ILE A 53 -8.63 -5.01 14.90
C ILE A 53 -7.26 -4.34 15.00
N ALA A 54 -7.04 -3.52 16.00
CA ALA A 54 -5.75 -2.85 16.22
C ALA A 54 -4.61 -3.84 16.44
N ASP A 55 -4.84 -4.89 17.23
CA ASP A 55 -3.85 -5.96 17.46
C ASP A 55 -3.51 -6.69 16.16
N GLN A 56 -4.50 -6.99 15.34
CA GLN A 56 -4.26 -7.66 14.05
C GLN A 56 -3.47 -6.76 13.09
N VAL A 57 -3.82 -5.47 13.01
CA VAL A 57 -3.06 -4.51 12.18
C VAL A 57 -1.63 -4.37 12.68
N LEU A 58 -1.41 -4.34 13.99
CA LEU A 58 -0.08 -4.29 14.58
C LEU A 58 0.72 -5.56 14.28
N GLU A 59 0.10 -6.73 14.41
CA GLU A 59 0.72 -8.01 14.05
C GLU A 59 1.14 -8.03 12.57
N ASP A 60 0.29 -7.55 11.68
CA ASP A 60 0.58 -7.47 10.25
C ASP A 60 1.75 -6.51 9.94
N HIS A 61 1.94 -5.46 10.75
CA HIS A 61 3.14 -4.63 10.66
C HIS A 61 4.40 -5.40 11.07
N PHE A 62 4.35 -6.13 12.17
CA PHE A 62 5.49 -6.95 12.62
C PHE A 62 5.83 -8.07 11.63
N ASP A 63 4.84 -8.62 10.96
CA ASP A 63 5.01 -9.64 9.93
C ASP A 63 5.44 -9.06 8.56
N HIS A 64 5.68 -7.76 8.47
CA HIS A 64 6.08 -7.06 7.26
C HIS A 64 5.09 -7.22 6.09
N LEU A 65 3.81 -7.29 6.38
CA LEU A 65 2.75 -7.37 5.35
C LEU A 65 2.27 -5.99 4.90
N ILE A 66 2.37 -4.98 5.77
CA ILE A 66 1.85 -3.64 5.51
C ILE A 66 2.92 -2.77 4.87
N GLN A 67 2.61 -2.24 3.70
CA GLN A 67 3.51 -1.36 2.99
C GLN A 67 3.68 -0.02 3.69
N THR A 68 4.93 0.35 3.89
CA THR A 68 5.31 1.68 4.38
C THR A 68 6.48 2.22 3.58
N VAL A 69 6.49 3.53 3.41
CA VAL A 69 7.57 4.27 2.79
C VAL A 69 8.09 5.34 3.74
N PHE A 70 9.32 5.76 3.55
CA PHE A 70 9.91 6.87 4.29
C PHE A 70 9.83 8.14 3.44
N LEU A 71 9.33 9.21 4.04
CA LEU A 71 9.18 10.51 3.40
C LEU A 71 9.81 11.58 4.29
N CYS A 72 10.54 12.51 3.69
CA CYS A 72 10.89 13.72 4.41
C CYS A 72 9.63 14.55 4.68
N LYS A 73 9.69 15.45 5.64
CA LYS A 73 8.52 16.24 6.09
C LYS A 73 7.81 16.95 4.94
N SER A 74 8.57 17.54 4.02
CA SER A 74 8.00 18.23 2.85
C SER A 74 7.28 17.26 1.90
N ALA A 75 7.89 16.12 1.61
CA ALA A 75 7.27 15.08 0.78
C ALA A 75 6.01 14.50 1.44
N HIS A 76 6.05 14.27 2.75
CA HIS A 76 4.89 13.78 3.50
C HIS A 76 3.72 14.77 3.44
N ALA A 77 3.99 16.06 3.55
CA ALA A 77 2.97 17.10 3.39
C ALA A 77 2.36 17.10 1.98
N ILE A 78 3.19 16.94 0.93
CA ILE A 78 2.73 16.86 -0.47
C ILE A 78 1.84 15.63 -0.69
N VAL A 79 2.29 14.46 -0.27
CA VAL A 79 1.54 13.20 -0.45
C VAL A 79 0.23 13.20 0.33
N SER A 80 0.18 13.84 1.48
CA SER A 80 -1.02 13.95 2.32
C SER A 80 -2.00 15.03 1.86
N ASP A 81 -1.60 15.93 0.95
CA ASP A 81 -2.48 16.93 0.39
C ASP A 81 -3.48 16.29 -0.58
N LYS A 82 -4.78 16.55 -0.37
CA LYS A 82 -5.85 15.94 -1.18
C LYS A 82 -5.86 16.38 -2.63
N LYS A 83 -5.28 17.54 -2.94
CA LYS A 83 -5.22 18.08 -4.31
C LYS A 83 -3.93 17.66 -5.02
N ILE A 84 -2.80 17.91 -4.38
CA ILE A 84 -1.47 17.70 -4.95
C ILE A 84 -1.03 16.23 -4.83
N GLY A 85 -1.39 15.56 -3.74
CA GLY A 85 -0.97 14.19 -3.43
C GLY A 85 -1.38 13.16 -4.47
N LYS A 86 -2.43 13.43 -5.24
CA LYS A 86 -2.88 12.55 -6.34
C LYS A 86 -1.89 12.49 -7.50
N GLU A 87 -1.06 13.50 -7.66
CA GLU A 87 -0.05 13.58 -8.71
C GLU A 87 1.32 13.05 -8.24
N ALA A 88 1.50 12.89 -6.94
CA ALA A 88 2.72 12.35 -6.36
C ALA A 88 2.72 10.82 -6.46
N PHE A 89 3.55 10.28 -7.35
CA PHE A 89 3.68 8.84 -7.56
C PHE A 89 4.92 8.30 -6.85
N ILE A 90 4.73 7.24 -6.07
CA ILE A 90 5.81 6.49 -5.41
C ILE A 90 5.88 5.09 -6.01
N SER A 91 6.98 4.77 -6.67
CA SER A 91 7.21 3.47 -7.27
C SER A 91 7.38 2.37 -6.21
N MET A 92 7.00 1.13 -6.56
CA MET A 92 7.22 -0.06 -5.72
C MET A 92 8.69 -0.29 -5.35
N GLU A 93 9.61 0.14 -6.19
CA GLU A 93 11.06 0.01 -5.91
C GLU A 93 11.53 0.85 -4.71
N HIS A 94 10.73 1.85 -4.31
CA HIS A 94 11.00 2.71 -3.16
C HIS A 94 10.27 2.28 -1.88
N VAL A 95 9.63 1.11 -1.89
CA VAL A 95 8.94 0.54 -0.71
C VAL A 95 9.91 -0.37 0.06
N PRO A 96 10.49 0.08 1.16
CA PRO A 96 11.46 -0.71 1.91
C PRO A 96 10.83 -1.78 2.79
N VAL A 97 9.57 -1.67 3.12
CA VAL A 97 8.85 -2.56 4.04
C VAL A 97 7.47 -2.89 3.48
N GLY A 98 7.09 -4.13 3.64
CA GLY A 98 5.76 -4.63 3.34
C GLY A 98 5.69 -5.44 2.05
N ASP A 99 5.09 -6.61 2.16
CA ASP A 99 4.83 -7.51 1.04
C ASP A 99 3.35 -7.42 0.65
N ILE A 100 3.06 -6.62 -0.38
CA ILE A 100 1.67 -6.42 -0.86
C ILE A 100 1.06 -7.70 -1.41
N VAL A 101 1.86 -8.59 -1.97
CA VAL A 101 1.37 -9.88 -2.51
C VAL A 101 0.88 -10.76 -1.36
N GLU A 102 1.66 -10.89 -0.29
CA GLU A 102 1.26 -11.63 0.90
C GLU A 102 0.08 -10.99 1.61
N PHE A 103 0.04 -9.67 1.71
CA PHE A 103 -1.08 -8.94 2.30
C PHE A 103 -2.39 -9.22 1.55
N ILE A 104 -2.39 -9.09 0.23
CA ILE A 104 -3.56 -9.35 -0.60
C ILE A 104 -3.96 -10.82 -0.53
N THR A 105 -3.00 -11.74 -0.47
CA THR A 105 -3.26 -13.18 -0.33
C THR A 105 -3.94 -13.48 1.00
N LYS A 106 -3.42 -12.93 2.09
CA LYS A 106 -4.00 -13.10 3.43
C LYS A 106 -5.44 -12.57 3.53
N TYR A 107 -5.70 -11.42 2.94
CA TYR A 107 -6.99 -10.74 3.00
C TYR A 107 -7.79 -10.82 1.70
N ASN A 108 -7.58 -11.86 0.93
CA ASN A 108 -8.21 -12.05 -0.37
C ASN A 108 -9.74 -12.04 -0.33
N ASP A 109 -10.33 -12.54 0.75
CA ASP A 109 -11.77 -12.55 1.00
C ASP A 109 -12.35 -11.15 1.29
N ALA A 110 -11.51 -10.22 1.71
CA ALA A 110 -11.90 -8.89 2.17
C ALA A 110 -11.57 -7.77 1.17
N ILE A 111 -10.90 -8.08 0.06
CA ILE A 111 -10.60 -7.12 -0.99
C ILE A 111 -11.86 -6.85 -1.82
N THR A 112 -12.31 -5.59 -1.79
CA THR A 112 -13.52 -5.14 -2.49
C THR A 112 -13.18 -4.47 -3.83
N TYR A 113 -14.21 -4.07 -4.56
CA TYR A 113 -14.05 -3.35 -5.82
C TYR A 113 -13.30 -2.02 -5.65
N TYR A 114 -13.48 -1.36 -4.51
CA TYR A 114 -12.77 -0.11 -4.20
C TYR A 114 -11.25 -0.31 -4.15
N GLU A 115 -10.78 -1.31 -3.41
CA GLU A 115 -9.35 -1.62 -3.29
C GLU A 115 -8.78 -2.12 -4.63
N ILE A 116 -9.56 -2.88 -5.39
CA ILE A 116 -9.17 -3.32 -6.74
C ILE A 116 -8.99 -2.13 -7.69
N ASN A 117 -9.83 -1.12 -7.61
CA ASN A 117 -9.64 0.10 -8.40
C ASN A 117 -8.35 0.83 -8.03
N LYS A 118 -8.02 0.89 -6.76
CA LYS A 118 -6.74 1.45 -6.32
C LYS A 118 -5.55 0.69 -6.88
N LEU A 119 -5.59 -0.63 -6.83
CA LEU A 119 -4.56 -1.49 -7.44
C LEU A 119 -4.45 -1.25 -8.94
N ARG A 120 -5.58 -1.18 -9.63
CA ARG A 120 -5.62 -0.90 -11.08
C ARG A 120 -5.01 0.44 -11.42
N ASN A 121 -5.37 1.49 -10.69
CA ASN A 121 -4.82 2.82 -10.89
C ASN A 121 -3.33 2.87 -10.61
N TYR A 122 -2.89 2.20 -9.55
CA TYR A 122 -1.47 2.10 -9.22
C TYR A 122 -0.68 1.37 -10.31
N LEU A 123 -1.20 0.27 -10.84
CA LEU A 123 -0.56 -0.46 -11.95
C LEU A 123 -0.49 0.38 -13.22
N TYR A 124 -1.56 1.11 -13.54
CA TYR A 124 -1.58 2.02 -14.67
C TYR A 124 -0.50 3.11 -14.55
N MET A 125 -0.40 3.74 -13.37
CA MET A 125 0.63 4.74 -13.10
C MET A 125 2.04 4.13 -13.14
N SER A 126 2.19 2.91 -12.65
CA SER A 126 3.47 2.17 -12.70
C SER A 126 3.90 1.87 -14.12
N GLU A 127 2.98 1.55 -15.02
CA GLU A 127 3.27 1.35 -16.45
C GLU A 127 3.74 2.64 -17.14
N LEU A 128 3.21 3.79 -16.71
CA LEU A 128 3.64 5.08 -17.23
C LEU A 128 5.04 5.49 -16.77
N TYR A 129 5.41 5.15 -15.54
CA TYR A 129 6.65 5.61 -14.90
C TYR A 129 7.71 4.55 -14.75
N ALA A 130 7.35 3.27 -14.68
CA ALA A 130 8.30 2.19 -14.45
C ALA A 130 8.82 1.61 -15.76
N LYS A 131 10.15 1.52 -15.87
CA LYS A 131 10.84 0.83 -16.94
C LYS A 131 10.91 -0.69 -16.74
N ASN A 132 10.36 -1.22 -15.64
CA ASN A 132 10.45 -2.61 -15.25
C ASN A 132 9.14 -3.35 -15.48
N GLU A 133 8.77 -3.51 -16.75
CA GLU A 133 7.76 -4.49 -17.12
C GLU A 133 8.29 -5.89 -16.83
N GLY A 134 7.50 -6.70 -16.16
CA GLY A 134 7.80 -8.12 -15.98
C GLY A 134 8.33 -8.54 -14.63
N THR A 135 8.25 -7.70 -13.58
CA THR A 135 8.50 -8.18 -12.22
C THR A 135 7.35 -9.10 -11.77
N SER A 136 7.63 -10.10 -10.96
CA SER A 136 6.63 -11.04 -10.44
C SER A 136 5.49 -10.36 -9.68
N ILE A 137 5.79 -9.25 -8.99
CA ILE A 137 4.81 -8.42 -8.28
C ILE A 137 3.82 -7.78 -9.25
N TYR A 138 4.30 -7.17 -10.33
CA TYR A 138 3.43 -6.56 -11.34
C TYR A 138 2.55 -7.60 -12.02
N THR A 139 3.10 -8.75 -12.36
CA THR A 139 2.36 -9.84 -12.97
C THR A 139 1.24 -10.33 -12.05
N PHE A 140 1.54 -10.57 -10.78
CA PHE A 140 0.56 -10.98 -9.78
C PHE A 140 -0.58 -9.95 -9.63
N LEU A 141 -0.24 -8.68 -9.49
CA LEU A 141 -1.23 -7.61 -9.32
C LEU A 141 -2.08 -7.43 -10.57
N LYS A 142 -1.52 -7.53 -11.77
CA LYS A 142 -2.26 -7.48 -13.03
C LYS A 142 -3.25 -8.65 -13.14
N GLU A 143 -2.85 -9.85 -12.80
CA GLU A 143 -3.73 -11.01 -12.79
C GLU A 143 -4.85 -10.87 -11.78
N ARG A 144 -4.54 -10.37 -10.58
CA ARG A 144 -5.54 -10.12 -9.55
C ARG A 144 -6.57 -9.09 -9.99
N VAL A 145 -6.15 -7.98 -10.59
CA VAL A 145 -7.05 -6.98 -11.16
C VAL A 145 -7.90 -7.56 -12.28
N LYS A 146 -7.31 -8.38 -13.15
CA LYS A 146 -8.03 -9.04 -14.24
C LYS A 146 -9.12 -9.98 -13.73
N SER A 147 -8.88 -10.70 -12.63
CA SER A 147 -9.88 -11.58 -12.04
C SER A 147 -11.13 -10.85 -11.52
N PHE A 148 -11.04 -9.54 -11.32
CA PHE A 148 -12.16 -8.69 -10.91
C PHE A 148 -12.84 -7.95 -12.05
N LYS A 149 -12.36 -8.09 -13.30
CA LYS A 149 -12.95 -7.38 -14.45
C LYS A 149 -14.44 -7.67 -14.65
N ASP A 150 -14.85 -8.87 -14.31
CA ASP A 150 -16.22 -9.32 -14.46
C ASP A 150 -17.04 -9.22 -13.17
N ALA A 151 -16.42 -8.81 -12.07
CA ALA A 151 -17.11 -8.54 -10.82
C ALA A 151 -17.88 -7.21 -10.97
N LYS A 152 -19.19 -7.28 -10.93
CA LYS A 152 -20.02 -6.07 -10.83
C LYS A 152 -19.76 -5.40 -9.49
N PRO A 153 -19.71 -4.05 -9.45
CA PRO A 153 -19.69 -3.36 -8.18
C PRO A 153 -20.92 -3.78 -7.38
N GLU A 154 -20.71 -4.15 -6.13
CA GLU A 154 -21.82 -4.36 -5.19
C GLU A 154 -22.55 -3.02 -5.05
N GLU A 155 -23.84 -3.01 -5.40
CA GLU A 155 -24.73 -1.87 -5.22
C GLU A 155 -24.97 -1.60 -3.73
#